data_16ac41a58ebfca941839a63d2d0729ad
#
_entry.id   16ac41a58ebfca941839a63d2d0729ad
#
_cell.length_a   1.000
_cell.length_b   1.000
_cell.length_c   1.000
_cell.angle_alpha   90.00
_cell.angle_beta   90.00
_cell.angle_gamma   90.00
#
_symmetry.space_group_name_H-M   'P 1'
#
loop_
_entity.id
_entity.type
_entity.pdbx_description
1 polymer ?
#
loop_
_entity_poly.entity_id
_entity_poly.type
_entity_poly.pdbx_seq_one_letter_code
_entity_poly.pdbx_strand_id
1 'polypeptide(L)'
;QFHKYWKIESESPDYKVTFVGDTAEIVSPKGLTLWRKEKMSGRVTIEYDACVVVEKEGDRLSDLNCFWMASDPKHPDNIWKREKWRSGIFLNCYSLQLYYMGYGGNYNSTTRFRRYDGNEAGITDPKVRPAILKEYTDTEHLLKANHWYHIKITNENNRELVTKIRILTV
;
A
#
# COMPACT_ATOMS: atom_id res chain seq x y z
N GLN A 1 1.24 3.37 21.34
CA GLN A 1 1.27 1.94 20.88
C GLN A 1 1.44 1.78 19.37
N PHE A 2 0.90 2.67 18.53
CA PHE A 2 0.98 2.56 17.07
C PHE A 2 2.42 2.39 16.55
N HIS A 3 3.32 3.29 16.90
CA HIS A 3 4.72 3.25 16.46
C HIS A 3 5.51 2.02 16.95
N LYS A 4 5.00 1.28 17.92
CA LYS A 4 5.58 -0.01 18.32
C LYS A 4 5.48 -1.03 17.20
N TYR A 5 4.34 -1.07 16.52
CA TYR A 5 4.02 -2.10 15.51
C TYR A 5 4.11 -1.59 14.07
N TRP A 6 3.99 -0.30 13.88
CA TRP A 6 3.93 0.32 12.56
C TRP A 6 5.04 1.31 12.33
N LYS A 7 5.50 1.38 11.10
CA LYS A 7 6.45 2.35 10.59
C LYS A 7 5.80 3.12 9.45
N ILE A 8 5.99 4.44 9.46
CA ILE A 8 5.50 5.33 8.42
C ILE A 8 6.65 5.63 7.45
N GLU A 9 6.43 5.40 6.17
CA GLU A 9 7.22 5.98 5.09
C GLU A 9 6.34 6.98 4.36
N SER A 10 6.74 8.25 4.32
CA SER A 10 5.98 9.32 3.67
C SER A 10 6.84 10.11 2.70
N GLU A 11 6.26 10.46 1.56
CA GLU A 11 6.89 11.33 0.55
C GLU A 11 6.90 12.81 0.97
N SER A 12 6.00 13.19 1.89
CA SER A 12 5.95 14.52 2.48
C SER A 12 6.09 14.45 3.99
N PRO A 13 6.75 15.40 4.64
CA PRO A 13 6.73 15.52 6.10
C PRO A 13 5.37 16.00 6.64
N ASP A 14 4.53 16.60 5.80
CA ASP A 14 3.27 17.24 6.19
C ASP A 14 2.11 16.24 6.24
N TYR A 15 2.35 15.08 6.84
CA TYR A 15 1.30 14.11 7.10
C TYR A 15 0.83 14.17 8.56
N LYS A 16 -0.41 13.76 8.77
CA LYS A 16 -1.00 13.65 10.10
C LYS A 16 -1.64 12.28 10.27
N VAL A 17 -1.37 11.65 11.40
CA VAL A 17 -2.04 10.43 11.83
C VAL A 17 -2.65 10.68 13.20
N THR A 18 -3.96 10.63 13.28
CA THR A 18 -4.73 10.79 14.53
C THR A 18 -5.52 9.53 14.83
N PHE A 19 -5.79 9.30 16.10
CA PHE A 19 -6.58 8.15 16.55
C PHE A 19 -7.84 8.64 17.26
N VAL A 20 -8.97 8.08 16.84
CA VAL A 20 -10.27 8.27 17.48
C VAL A 20 -10.80 6.88 17.84
N GLY A 21 -10.69 6.50 19.12
CA GLY A 21 -10.96 5.14 19.53
C GLY A 21 -9.95 4.14 18.92
N ASP A 22 -10.43 3.18 18.18
CA ASP A 22 -9.64 2.17 17.43
C ASP A 22 -9.41 2.53 15.96
N THR A 23 -9.94 3.67 15.52
CA THR A 23 -9.81 4.15 14.14
C THR A 23 -8.63 5.09 13.98
N ALA A 24 -7.81 4.87 12.94
CA ALA A 24 -6.76 5.79 12.53
C ALA A 24 -7.26 6.68 11.39
N GLU A 25 -7.26 7.99 11.61
CA GLU A 25 -7.44 8.98 10.56
C GLU A 25 -6.06 9.41 10.03
N ILE A 26 -5.89 9.34 8.72
CA ILE A 26 -4.62 9.62 8.05
C ILE A 26 -4.85 10.69 6.99
N VAL A 27 -4.14 11.80 7.13
CA VAL A 27 -4.12 12.89 6.14
C VAL A 27 -2.70 13.04 5.62
N SER A 28 -2.52 13.01 4.31
CA SER A 28 -1.22 13.18 3.70
C SER A 28 -1.34 13.84 2.32
N PRO A 29 -0.60 14.93 2.06
CA PRO A 29 -0.64 15.62 0.76
C PRO A 29 0.03 14.82 -0.36
N LYS A 30 0.77 13.76 -0.01
CA LYS A 30 1.47 12.88 -0.93
C LYS A 30 1.38 11.42 -0.47
N GLY A 31 2.09 10.54 -1.17
CA GLY A 31 2.12 9.12 -0.84
C GLY A 31 2.60 8.84 0.59
N LEU A 32 1.81 8.07 1.32
CA LEU A 32 2.13 7.59 2.65
C LEU A 32 1.93 6.08 2.72
N THR A 33 2.83 5.42 3.40
CA THR A 33 2.79 4.00 3.60
C THR A 33 2.93 3.63 5.06
N LEU A 34 2.03 2.78 5.53
CA LEU A 34 2.14 2.12 6.82
C LEU A 34 2.75 0.73 6.64
N TRP A 35 3.90 0.50 7.26
CA TRP A 35 4.55 -0.80 7.27
C TRP A 35 4.34 -1.50 8.61
N ARG A 36 3.84 -2.72 8.61
CA ARG A 36 3.92 -3.59 9.79
C ARG A 36 5.38 -3.99 10.01
N LYS A 37 5.91 -3.73 11.20
CA LYS A 37 7.32 -4.01 11.55
C LYS A 37 7.61 -5.48 11.75
N GLU A 38 6.63 -6.21 12.25
CA GLU A 38 6.75 -7.62 12.56
C GLU A 38 6.74 -8.47 11.29
N LYS A 39 7.70 -9.35 11.16
CA LYS A 39 7.67 -10.39 10.14
C LYS A 39 6.64 -11.43 10.51
N MET A 40 5.85 -11.84 9.55
CA MET A 40 4.87 -12.90 9.70
C MET A 40 5.22 -14.03 8.75
N SER A 41 4.97 -15.27 9.15
CA SER A 41 5.21 -16.47 8.34
C SER A 41 4.04 -17.43 8.43
N GLY A 42 3.97 -18.35 7.46
CA GLY A 42 2.89 -19.32 7.38
C GLY A 42 1.62 -18.76 6.75
N ARG A 43 0.48 -19.33 7.13
CA ARG A 43 -0.83 -18.84 6.71
C ARG A 43 -1.16 -17.56 7.45
N VAL A 44 -1.34 -16.47 6.73
CA VAL A 44 -1.67 -15.15 7.31
C VAL A 44 -2.90 -14.58 6.64
N THR A 45 -3.79 -14.02 7.44
CA THR A 45 -4.92 -13.21 6.98
C THR A 45 -4.67 -11.75 7.37
N ILE A 46 -4.79 -10.86 6.39
CA ILE A 46 -4.79 -9.41 6.56
C ILE A 46 -6.24 -8.98 6.48
N GLU A 47 -6.73 -8.35 7.53
CA GLU A 47 -8.14 -7.96 7.61
C GLU A 47 -8.24 -6.58 8.26
N TYR A 48 -8.96 -5.67 7.62
CA TYR A 48 -9.14 -4.29 8.09
C TYR A 48 -10.33 -3.62 7.40
N ASP A 49 -10.89 -2.63 8.07
CA ASP A 49 -11.87 -1.73 7.49
C ASP A 49 -11.19 -0.44 7.05
N ALA A 50 -11.63 0.12 5.92
CA ALA A 50 -11.08 1.35 5.39
C ALA A 50 -12.12 2.18 4.66
N CYS A 51 -11.97 3.50 4.75
CA CYS A 51 -12.80 4.47 4.06
C CYS A 51 -11.89 5.53 3.43
N VAL A 52 -12.14 5.87 2.17
CA VAL A 52 -11.51 7.02 1.52
C VAL A 52 -12.46 8.20 1.66
N VAL A 53 -12.04 9.17 2.48
CA VAL A 53 -12.85 10.34 2.82
C VAL A 53 -12.68 11.40 1.74
N VAL A 54 -13.79 11.96 1.26
CA VAL A 54 -13.84 13.05 0.29
C VAL A 54 -14.87 14.07 0.81
N GLU A 55 -14.38 15.18 1.37
CA GLU A 55 -15.23 16.19 2.04
C GLU A 55 -15.14 17.58 1.42
N LYS A 56 -14.05 17.86 0.73
CA LYS A 56 -13.77 19.19 0.17
C LYS A 56 -13.19 19.10 -1.23
N GLU A 57 -13.19 20.21 -1.94
CA GLU A 57 -12.51 20.35 -3.22
C GLU A 57 -11.00 20.06 -3.07
N GLY A 58 -10.47 19.25 -3.96
CA GLY A 58 -9.08 18.78 -3.94
C GLY A 58 -8.89 17.43 -3.27
N ASP A 59 -9.84 16.92 -2.50
CA ASP A 59 -9.78 15.58 -1.95
C ASP A 59 -9.80 14.55 -3.07
N ARG A 60 -8.95 13.54 -2.94
CA ARG A 60 -8.72 12.57 -4.02
C ARG A 60 -9.33 11.21 -3.70
N LEU A 61 -10.31 10.81 -4.47
CA LEU A 61 -10.85 9.45 -4.40
C LEU A 61 -9.94 8.50 -5.19
N SER A 62 -8.95 7.92 -4.53
CA SER A 62 -8.00 7.02 -5.18
C SER A 62 -7.13 6.25 -4.20
N ASP A 63 -6.55 5.14 -4.69
CA ASP A 63 -5.37 4.50 -4.12
C ASP A 63 -5.53 3.90 -2.70
N LEU A 64 -6.62 3.19 -2.42
CA LEU A 64 -6.70 2.32 -1.25
C LEU A 64 -5.88 1.05 -1.54
N ASN A 65 -4.58 1.11 -1.24
CA ASN A 65 -3.63 0.10 -1.66
C ASN A 65 -3.21 -0.83 -0.52
N CYS A 66 -3.01 -2.10 -0.83
CA CYS A 66 -2.42 -3.08 0.08
C CYS A 66 -1.26 -3.81 -0.60
N PHE A 67 -0.17 -3.99 0.16
CA PHE A 67 1.00 -4.77 -0.27
C PHE A 67 1.25 -5.89 0.74
N TRP A 68 1.67 -7.06 0.27
CA TRP A 68 2.05 -8.16 1.15
C TRP A 68 3.17 -9.00 0.56
N MET A 69 3.80 -9.83 1.38
CA MET A 69 4.97 -10.64 1.06
C MET A 69 6.14 -9.81 0.55
N ALA A 70 6.35 -8.62 1.14
CA ALA A 70 7.39 -7.72 0.69
C ALA A 70 8.78 -8.18 1.17
N SER A 71 9.73 -8.22 0.24
CA SER A 71 11.15 -8.41 0.49
C SER A 71 11.99 -7.54 -0.43
N ASP A 72 13.18 -7.16 0.02
CA ASP A 72 14.12 -6.40 -0.80
C ASP A 72 15.16 -7.37 -1.38
N PRO A 73 15.19 -7.64 -2.71
CA PRO A 73 16.14 -8.58 -3.29
C PRO A 73 17.61 -8.16 -3.13
N LYS A 74 17.88 -6.88 -2.93
CA LYS A 74 19.24 -6.39 -2.62
C LYS A 74 19.62 -6.52 -1.13
N HIS A 75 18.62 -6.66 -0.27
CA HIS A 75 18.79 -6.80 1.19
C HIS A 75 17.77 -7.78 1.75
N PRO A 76 17.87 -9.09 1.42
CA PRO A 76 16.82 -10.07 1.73
C PRO A 76 16.56 -10.23 3.23
N ASP A 77 17.57 -9.97 4.06
CA ASP A 77 17.45 -10.07 5.51
C ASP A 77 16.89 -8.82 6.17
N ASN A 78 16.88 -7.68 5.45
CA ASN A 78 16.51 -6.40 6.03
C ASN A 78 15.86 -5.43 5.02
N ILE A 79 14.55 -5.49 4.90
CA ILE A 79 13.75 -4.59 4.05
C ILE A 79 13.92 -3.09 4.42
N TRP A 80 14.32 -2.80 5.66
CA TRP A 80 14.49 -1.44 6.16
C TRP A 80 15.79 -0.78 5.70
N LYS A 81 16.72 -1.54 5.13
CA LYS A 81 18.03 -1.03 4.73
C LYS A 81 17.93 0.17 3.77
N ARG A 82 16.92 0.17 2.90
CA ARG A 82 16.67 1.23 1.91
C ARG A 82 15.42 2.10 2.20
N GLU A 83 14.94 2.10 3.41
CA GLU A 83 13.72 2.84 3.78
C GLU A 83 13.82 4.34 3.50
N LYS A 84 14.96 4.96 3.80
CA LYS A 84 15.20 6.38 3.54
C LYS A 84 15.22 6.71 2.04
N TRP A 85 15.69 5.77 1.23
CA TRP A 85 15.67 5.92 -0.21
C TRP A 85 14.26 5.71 -0.78
N ARG A 86 13.50 4.73 -0.26
CA ARG A 86 12.09 4.56 -0.67
C ARG A 86 11.24 5.75 -0.30
N SER A 87 11.42 6.26 0.93
CA SER A 87 10.85 7.52 1.40
C SER A 87 9.35 7.72 1.11
N GLY A 88 8.56 6.64 1.08
CA GLY A 88 7.13 6.70 0.73
C GLY A 88 6.82 6.95 -0.75
N ILE A 89 7.82 7.17 -1.60
CA ILE A 89 7.65 7.33 -3.05
C ILE A 89 7.15 6.01 -3.64
N PHE A 90 5.97 6.05 -4.26
CA PHE A 90 5.30 4.83 -4.74
C PHE A 90 6.16 4.04 -5.73
N LEU A 91 6.77 4.72 -6.70
CA LEU A 91 7.57 4.06 -7.74
C LEU A 91 8.78 3.33 -7.17
N ASN A 92 9.37 3.82 -6.07
CA ASN A 92 10.51 3.18 -5.43
C ASN A 92 10.14 1.80 -4.82
N CYS A 93 8.85 1.52 -4.63
CA CYS A 93 8.39 0.19 -4.22
C CYS A 93 8.59 -0.87 -5.30
N TYR A 94 8.84 -0.49 -6.57
CA TYR A 94 9.17 -1.46 -7.63
C TYR A 94 10.51 -2.18 -7.38
N SER A 95 11.34 -1.63 -6.50
CA SER A 95 12.56 -2.29 -6.02
C SER A 95 12.30 -3.51 -5.12
N LEU A 96 11.07 -3.73 -4.70
CA LEU A 96 10.67 -4.82 -3.81
C LEU A 96 10.02 -5.97 -4.59
N GLN A 97 10.23 -7.17 -4.11
CA GLN A 97 9.40 -8.32 -4.47
C GLN A 97 8.19 -8.34 -3.54
N LEU A 98 6.99 -8.29 -4.10
CA LEU A 98 5.75 -8.28 -3.31
C LEU A 98 4.52 -8.54 -4.19
N TYR A 99 3.39 -8.79 -3.56
CA TYR A 99 2.09 -8.68 -4.17
C TYR A 99 1.44 -7.35 -3.82
N TYR A 100 0.67 -6.81 -4.75
CA TYR A 100 0.02 -5.51 -4.66
C TYR A 100 -1.43 -5.59 -5.11
N MET A 101 -2.32 -5.09 -4.30
CA MET A 101 -3.68 -4.76 -4.68
C MET A 101 -3.83 -3.24 -4.64
N GLY A 102 -4.06 -2.63 -5.81
CA GLY A 102 -4.37 -1.22 -5.93
C GLY A 102 -5.85 -1.04 -6.20
N TYR A 103 -6.62 -0.71 -5.17
CA TYR A 103 -8.05 -0.48 -5.28
C TYR A 103 -8.30 0.99 -5.60
N GLY A 104 -9.01 1.26 -6.69
CA GLY A 104 -9.28 2.61 -7.18
C GLY A 104 -8.02 3.37 -7.60
N GLY A 105 -7.00 2.68 -8.11
CA GLY A 105 -5.78 3.31 -8.62
C GLY A 105 -6.03 4.16 -9.84
N ASN A 106 -5.02 4.98 -10.21
CA ASN A 106 -5.03 5.83 -11.39
C ASN A 106 -6.28 6.74 -11.43
N TYR A 107 -6.43 7.56 -10.37
CA TYR A 107 -7.61 8.44 -10.19
C TYR A 107 -8.94 7.68 -10.20
N ASN A 108 -8.99 6.57 -9.48
CA ASN A 108 -10.17 5.71 -9.37
C ASN A 108 -10.70 5.20 -10.72
N SER A 109 -9.80 4.89 -11.64
CA SER A 109 -10.15 4.33 -12.95
C SER A 109 -9.84 2.84 -13.08
N THR A 110 -9.06 2.27 -12.16
CA THR A 110 -8.65 0.86 -12.20
C THR A 110 -8.53 0.25 -10.82
N THR A 111 -8.84 -1.04 -10.72
CA THR A 111 -8.45 -1.87 -9.57
C THR A 111 -7.56 -2.99 -10.10
N ARG A 112 -6.33 -3.09 -9.59
CA ARG A 112 -5.30 -3.98 -10.14
C ARG A 112 -4.68 -4.86 -9.07
N PHE A 113 -4.56 -6.13 -9.40
CA PHE A 113 -3.70 -7.07 -8.70
C PHE A 113 -2.41 -7.24 -9.49
N ARG A 114 -1.27 -7.00 -8.82
CA ARG A 114 0.06 -7.05 -9.45
C ARG A 114 1.02 -7.90 -8.63
N ARG A 115 2.03 -8.42 -9.33
CA ARG A 115 3.24 -9.00 -8.75
C ARG A 115 4.42 -8.10 -9.10
N TYR A 116 5.15 -7.67 -8.07
CA TYR A 116 6.41 -6.95 -8.21
C TYR A 116 7.55 -7.97 -8.08
N ASP A 117 8.50 -7.88 -8.97
CA ASP A 117 9.66 -8.79 -9.05
C ASP A 117 10.97 -8.15 -8.55
N GLY A 118 10.92 -6.89 -8.08
CA GLY A 118 12.08 -6.14 -7.63
C GLY A 118 12.88 -5.48 -8.76
N ASN A 119 12.32 -5.40 -9.96
CA ASN A 119 12.98 -4.78 -11.11
C ASN A 119 12.92 -3.24 -11.03
N GLU A 120 14.03 -2.64 -10.62
CA GLU A 120 14.15 -1.18 -10.48
C GLU A 120 14.08 -0.42 -11.80
N ALA A 121 14.28 -1.07 -12.96
CA ALA A 121 14.13 -0.41 -14.25
C ALA A 121 12.72 0.17 -14.44
N GLY A 122 11.71 -0.47 -13.87
CA GLY A 122 10.33 0.03 -13.86
C GLY A 122 10.13 1.37 -13.14
N ILE A 123 11.08 1.83 -12.34
CA ILE A 123 10.99 3.15 -11.67
C ILE A 123 11.04 4.27 -12.69
N THR A 124 11.89 4.16 -13.69
CA THR A 124 12.14 5.18 -14.71
C THR A 124 11.54 4.84 -16.07
N ASP A 125 11.40 3.56 -16.39
CA ASP A 125 10.83 3.10 -17.66
C ASP A 125 9.38 2.60 -17.49
N PRO A 126 8.39 3.34 -18.03
CA PRO A 126 6.98 2.92 -17.96
C PRO A 126 6.67 1.65 -18.76
N LYS A 127 7.56 1.20 -19.65
CA LYS A 127 7.41 -0.06 -20.39
C LYS A 127 7.78 -1.28 -19.55
N VAL A 128 8.54 -1.07 -18.47
CA VAL A 128 9.03 -2.12 -17.55
C VAL A 128 8.29 -1.99 -16.22
N ARG A 129 6.97 -2.14 -16.24
CA ARG A 129 6.15 -2.06 -15.03
C ARG A 129 5.90 -3.46 -14.44
N PRO A 130 5.67 -3.56 -13.12
CA PRO A 130 5.29 -4.83 -12.50
C PRO A 130 4.10 -5.49 -13.21
N ALA A 131 4.15 -6.81 -13.35
CA ALA A 131 3.14 -7.58 -14.06
C ALA A 131 1.73 -7.37 -13.47
N ILE A 132 0.75 -7.11 -14.32
CA ILE A 132 -0.67 -7.12 -13.97
C ILE A 132 -1.15 -8.56 -14.02
N LEU A 133 -1.61 -9.09 -12.91
CA LEU A 133 -2.19 -10.43 -12.82
C LEU A 133 -3.70 -10.40 -13.05
N LYS A 134 -4.36 -9.32 -12.61
CA LYS A 134 -5.78 -9.07 -12.82
C LYS A 134 -6.06 -7.57 -12.81
N GLU A 135 -6.99 -7.15 -13.64
CA GLU A 135 -7.44 -5.75 -13.72
C GLU A 135 -8.97 -5.70 -13.83
N TYR A 136 -9.54 -4.70 -13.19
CA TYR A 136 -10.93 -4.30 -13.29
C TYR A 136 -11.01 -2.81 -13.59
N THR A 137 -11.95 -2.43 -14.45
CA THR A 137 -12.21 -1.03 -14.87
C THR A 137 -13.69 -0.65 -14.78
N ASP A 138 -14.52 -1.62 -14.41
CA ASP A 138 -15.96 -1.40 -14.20
C ASP A 138 -16.23 -0.73 -12.85
N THR A 139 -17.37 -0.06 -12.76
CA THR A 139 -17.75 0.74 -11.59
C THR A 139 -17.95 -0.07 -10.31
N GLU A 140 -18.24 -1.37 -10.42
CA GLU A 140 -18.44 -2.24 -9.25
C GLU A 140 -17.12 -2.48 -8.51
N HIS A 141 -15.98 -2.41 -9.23
CA HIS A 141 -14.66 -2.61 -8.69
C HIS A 141 -13.88 -1.29 -8.46
N LEU A 142 -14.57 -0.15 -8.44
CA LEU A 142 -13.97 1.15 -8.13
C LEU A 142 -14.41 1.66 -6.75
N LEU A 143 -13.68 2.61 -6.21
CA LEU A 143 -13.97 3.21 -4.91
C LEU A 143 -15.22 4.10 -4.98
N LYS A 144 -16.00 4.10 -3.90
CA LYS A 144 -17.02 5.09 -3.60
C LYS A 144 -16.54 5.97 -2.46
N ALA A 145 -16.71 7.29 -2.61
CA ALA A 145 -16.31 8.24 -1.57
C ALA A 145 -17.13 8.00 -0.30
N ASN A 146 -16.50 8.18 0.85
CA ASN A 146 -17.13 8.09 2.16
C ASN A 146 -17.83 6.75 2.44
N HIS A 147 -17.35 5.68 1.80
CA HIS A 147 -17.88 4.33 1.95
C HIS A 147 -16.87 3.45 2.67
N TRP A 148 -17.32 2.73 3.70
CA TRP A 148 -16.50 1.76 4.42
C TRP A 148 -16.41 0.45 3.64
N TYR A 149 -15.19 -0.01 3.45
CA TYR A 149 -14.83 -1.29 2.85
C TYR A 149 -14.26 -2.21 3.90
N HIS A 150 -14.73 -3.44 3.94
CA HIS A 150 -14.10 -4.52 4.68
C HIS A 150 -13.15 -5.27 3.73
N ILE A 151 -11.86 -5.18 3.99
CA ILE A 151 -10.80 -5.78 3.18
C ILE A 151 -10.27 -7.01 3.88
N LYS A 152 -10.28 -8.14 3.16
CA LYS A 152 -9.72 -9.39 3.64
C LYS A 152 -8.83 -10.02 2.57
N ILE A 153 -7.58 -10.26 2.92
CA ILE A 153 -6.57 -10.90 2.07
C ILE A 153 -6.01 -12.09 2.84
N THR A 154 -6.15 -13.28 2.28
CA THR A 154 -5.59 -14.50 2.86
C THR A 154 -4.42 -15.00 2.01
N ASN A 155 -3.27 -15.18 2.64
CA ASN A 155 -2.13 -15.86 2.05
C ASN A 155 -2.03 -17.27 2.64
N GLU A 156 -2.10 -18.29 1.79
CA GLU A 156 -2.08 -19.70 2.21
C GLU A 156 -0.69 -20.35 2.12
N ASN A 157 0.28 -19.64 1.56
CA ASN A 157 1.63 -20.15 1.37
C ASN A 157 2.53 -19.89 2.58
N ASN A 158 3.35 -20.88 2.94
CA ASN A 158 4.29 -20.84 4.08
C ASN A 158 5.51 -19.93 3.86
N ARG A 159 5.37 -18.80 3.12
CA ARG A 159 6.44 -17.82 2.93
C ARG A 159 6.33 -16.67 3.92
N GLU A 160 7.46 -16.10 4.30
CA GLU A 160 7.50 -14.92 5.18
C GLU A 160 6.73 -13.74 4.58
N LEU A 161 5.97 -13.06 5.42
CA LEU A 161 5.10 -11.95 5.05
C LEU A 161 5.55 -10.67 5.74
N VAL A 162 5.85 -9.65 4.95
CA VAL A 162 5.84 -8.26 5.41
C VAL A 162 4.63 -7.58 4.80
N THR A 163 3.71 -7.16 5.65
CA THR A 163 2.44 -6.57 5.22
C THR A 163 2.52 -5.05 5.24
N LYS A 164 2.00 -4.45 4.19
CA LYS A 164 1.91 -3.00 4.01
C LYS A 164 0.48 -2.61 3.68
N ILE A 165 -0.07 -1.71 4.46
CA ILE A 165 -1.31 -1.01 4.12
C ILE A 165 -0.91 0.40 3.67
N ARG A 166 -1.31 0.78 2.47
CA ARG A 166 -1.17 2.15 1.99
C ARG A 166 -2.55 2.80 1.93
N ILE A 167 -2.72 3.81 2.75
CA ILE A 167 -3.89 4.69 2.70
C ILE A 167 -3.40 6.00 2.10
N LEU A 168 -3.96 6.40 0.98
CA LEU A 168 -3.81 7.74 0.43
C LEU A 168 -5.10 8.47 0.76
N THR A 169 -5.01 9.39 1.68
CA THR A 169 -6.01 10.42 1.89
C THR A 169 -5.37 11.76 1.63
N VAL A 170 -6.14 12.65 1.12
CA VAL A 170 -5.74 14.02 0.74
C VAL A 170 -5.41 14.87 1.95
#